data_d33a2282c3b42be71471b5ede3c69410
#
_entry.id   d33a2282c3b42be71471b5ede3c69410
#
_cell.length_a   1.000
_cell.length_b   1.000
_cell.length_c   1.000
_cell.angle_alpha   90.00
_cell.angle_beta   90.00
_cell.angle_gamma   90.00
#
_symmetry.space_group_name_H-M   'P 1'
#
loop_
_entity.id
_entity.type
_entity.pdbx_description
1 polymer ?
#
loop_
_entity_poly.entity_id
_entity_poly.type
_entity_poly.pdbx_seq_one_letter_code
_entity_poly.pdbx_strand_id
1 'polypeptide(L)'
;MILNDDHMKSFCYIKNHPLCFFVYDFDGVLTDNRVYVSEDGKESVCCNRSDGLAIKRIKEMGIAQMIISTETNKIVSARATKIGIPVIQGVASKKEALLEYCDKLSVNLKETLYIGNDVNDLEAMLAVGFPVCPKDAYPEIKKIARLVIPVLGGDGVIRELLYYLELKSK
;
A
#
# COMPACT_ATOMS: atom_id res chain seq x y z
N MET A 1 23.03 3.23 4.60
CA MET A 1 22.05 4.27 4.97
C MET A 1 21.76 4.10 6.45
N ILE A 2 22.07 5.10 7.29
CA ILE A 2 21.82 5.03 8.74
C ILE A 2 20.33 5.33 8.92
N LEU A 3 19.58 4.36 9.45
CA LEU A 3 18.18 4.57 9.82
C LEU A 3 18.14 5.60 10.94
N ASN A 4 17.29 6.61 10.83
CA ASN A 4 17.07 7.56 11.91
C ASN A 4 16.22 6.91 13.04
N ASP A 5 16.15 7.55 14.22
CA ASP A 5 15.46 6.99 15.38
C ASP A 5 13.98 6.66 15.14
N ASP A 6 13.29 7.42 14.27
CA ASP A 6 11.87 7.17 13.96
C ASP A 6 11.70 5.96 13.04
N HIS A 7 12.61 5.74 12.09
CA HIS A 7 12.67 4.53 11.29
C HIS A 7 12.98 3.30 12.14
N MET A 8 13.87 3.45 13.14
CA MET A 8 14.18 2.37 14.08
C MET A 8 13.00 1.99 14.96
N LYS A 9 12.21 2.95 15.44
CA LYS A 9 10.98 2.68 16.21
C LYS A 9 9.93 1.96 15.36
N SER A 10 9.69 2.42 14.14
CA SER A 10 8.76 1.78 13.20
C SER A 10 9.21 0.37 12.82
N PHE A 11 10.51 0.19 12.63
CA PHE A 11 11.14 -1.11 12.41
C PHE A 11 10.91 -2.08 13.58
N CYS A 12 11.16 -1.64 14.83
CA CYS A 12 10.90 -2.43 16.04
C CYS A 12 9.42 -2.82 16.15
N TYR A 13 8.51 -1.94 15.74
CA TYR A 13 7.08 -2.24 15.76
C TYR A 13 6.71 -3.31 14.76
N ILE A 14 7.14 -3.19 13.49
CA ILE A 14 6.91 -4.22 12.45
C ILE A 14 7.46 -5.58 12.90
N LYS A 15 8.63 -5.58 13.57
CA LYS A 15 9.28 -6.79 14.07
C LYS A 15 8.44 -7.53 15.11
N ASN A 16 7.72 -6.81 15.96
CA ASN A 16 7.06 -7.36 17.14
C ASN A 16 5.56 -7.62 16.96
N HIS A 17 5.00 -7.29 15.78
CA HIS A 17 3.55 -7.48 15.49
C HIS A 17 3.35 -8.50 14.37
N PRO A 18 2.41 -9.43 14.54
CA PRO A 18 2.07 -10.42 13.52
C PRO A 18 1.24 -9.75 12.41
N LEU A 19 1.91 -9.10 11.45
CA LEU A 19 1.24 -8.55 10.28
C LEU A 19 0.91 -9.69 9.30
N CYS A 20 -0.37 -9.87 8.98
CA CYS A 20 -0.86 -10.96 8.16
C CYS A 20 -1.54 -10.51 6.86
N PHE A 21 -1.89 -9.22 6.76
CA PHE A 21 -2.61 -8.69 5.62
C PHE A 21 -2.12 -7.28 5.22
N PHE A 22 -1.83 -7.08 3.93
CA PHE A 22 -1.38 -5.81 3.39
C PHE A 22 -2.37 -5.29 2.36
N VAL A 23 -2.72 -4.02 2.50
CA VAL A 23 -3.61 -3.30 1.60
C VAL A 23 -2.87 -2.12 1.01
N TYR A 24 -3.00 -1.94 -0.30
CA TYR A 24 -2.34 -0.88 -1.03
C TYR A 24 -3.37 0.01 -1.73
N ASP A 25 -3.22 1.32 -1.62
CA ASP A 25 -3.78 2.20 -2.62
C ASP A 25 -3.06 2.00 -3.96
N PHE A 26 -3.65 2.47 -5.03
CA PHE A 26 -3.08 2.35 -6.36
C PHE A 26 -2.37 3.63 -6.79
N ASP A 27 -3.10 4.75 -6.89
CA ASP A 27 -2.56 6.01 -7.37
C ASP A 27 -1.78 6.75 -6.28
N GLY A 28 -0.52 7.07 -6.57
CA GLY A 28 0.40 7.65 -5.60
C GLY A 28 1.06 6.64 -4.64
N VAL A 29 0.78 5.33 -4.79
CA VAL A 29 1.47 4.24 -4.08
C VAL A 29 2.14 3.30 -5.08
N LEU A 30 1.36 2.62 -5.92
CA LEU A 30 1.85 1.75 -6.99
C LEU A 30 2.15 2.53 -8.28
N THR A 31 1.64 3.77 -8.39
CA THR A 31 1.93 4.73 -9.46
C THR A 31 2.55 6.00 -8.90
N ASP A 32 3.10 6.83 -9.79
CA ASP A 32 3.66 8.15 -9.47
C ASP A 32 2.58 9.25 -9.33
N ASN A 33 1.30 8.86 -9.19
CA ASN A 33 0.13 9.74 -9.09
C ASN A 33 -0.10 10.64 -10.31
N ARG A 34 0.48 10.29 -11.47
CA ARG A 34 0.31 10.99 -12.74
C ARG A 34 -0.46 10.14 -13.73
N VAL A 35 -1.30 10.78 -14.50
CA VAL A 35 -2.03 10.15 -15.60
C VAL A 35 -1.66 10.83 -16.91
N TYR A 36 -1.36 10.04 -17.93
CA TYR A 36 -1.18 10.48 -19.32
C TYR A 36 -2.51 10.27 -20.03
N VAL A 37 -3.10 11.35 -20.54
CA VAL A 37 -4.38 11.31 -21.25
C VAL A 37 -4.14 11.58 -22.73
N SER A 38 -4.56 10.67 -23.60
CA SER A 38 -4.50 10.84 -25.04
C SER A 38 -5.75 11.55 -25.59
N GLU A 39 -5.70 12.05 -26.83
CA GLU A 39 -6.81 12.78 -27.45
C GLU A 39 -8.11 11.94 -27.55
N ASP A 40 -8.00 10.63 -27.63
CA ASP A 40 -9.14 9.69 -27.66
C ASP A 40 -9.67 9.36 -26.24
N GLY A 41 -9.17 10.07 -25.21
CA GLY A 41 -9.58 9.90 -23.81
C GLY A 41 -9.00 8.67 -23.11
N LYS A 42 -8.09 7.93 -23.76
CA LYS A 42 -7.42 6.82 -23.09
C LYS A 42 -6.38 7.33 -22.09
N GLU A 43 -6.34 6.68 -20.96
CA GLU A 43 -5.40 6.98 -19.88
C GLU A 43 -4.28 5.94 -19.78
N SER A 44 -3.14 6.39 -19.31
CA SER A 44 -1.99 5.53 -19.00
C SER A 44 -1.33 6.03 -17.73
N VAL A 45 -0.81 5.10 -16.92
CA VAL A 45 -0.09 5.40 -15.67
C VAL A 45 1.27 4.71 -15.67
N CYS A 46 2.20 5.22 -14.86
CA CYS A 46 3.51 4.63 -14.67
C CYS A 46 3.56 3.82 -13.38
N CYS A 47 3.90 2.51 -13.48
CA CYS A 47 4.11 1.62 -12.35
C CYS A 47 5.55 1.13 -12.29
N ASN A 48 6.07 0.87 -11.09
CA ASN A 48 7.39 0.28 -10.90
C ASN A 48 7.34 -1.26 -11.05
N ARG A 49 8.30 -1.83 -11.79
CA ARG A 49 8.41 -3.28 -11.95
C ARG A 49 8.90 -3.98 -10.68
N SER A 50 9.73 -3.30 -9.88
CA SER A 50 10.29 -3.86 -8.65
C SER A 50 9.23 -4.15 -7.59
N ASP A 51 8.11 -3.38 -7.57
CA ASP A 51 6.98 -3.64 -6.68
C ASP A 51 6.31 -5.00 -6.98
N GLY A 52 6.21 -5.38 -8.25
CA GLY A 52 5.69 -6.70 -8.62
C GLY A 52 6.56 -7.85 -8.10
N LEU A 53 7.89 -7.67 -8.08
CA LEU A 53 8.81 -8.65 -7.48
C LEU A 53 8.67 -8.69 -5.96
N ALA A 54 8.52 -7.53 -5.33
CA ALA A 54 8.33 -7.44 -3.88
C ALA A 54 7.00 -8.06 -3.44
N ILE A 55 5.91 -7.78 -4.14
CA ILE A 55 4.58 -8.38 -3.90
C ILE A 55 4.66 -9.91 -3.96
N LYS A 56 5.35 -10.46 -4.97
CA LYS A 56 5.57 -11.91 -5.06
C LYS A 56 6.31 -12.44 -3.82
N ARG A 57 7.38 -11.76 -3.41
CA ARG A 57 8.18 -12.17 -2.25
C ARG A 57 7.40 -12.07 -0.93
N ILE A 58 6.60 -11.03 -0.74
CA ILE A 58 5.72 -10.86 0.44
C ILE A 58 4.66 -11.99 0.48
N LYS A 59 4.13 -12.38 -0.68
CA LYS A 59 3.21 -13.53 -0.78
C LYS A 59 3.88 -14.84 -0.36
N GLU A 60 5.15 -15.06 -0.75
CA GLU A 60 5.95 -16.22 -0.34
C GLU A 60 6.21 -16.24 1.18
N MET A 61 6.16 -15.09 1.85
CA MET A 61 6.22 -14.99 3.32
C MET A 61 4.89 -15.34 4.01
N GLY A 62 3.84 -15.70 3.24
CA GLY A 62 2.52 -16.05 3.76
C GLY A 62 1.62 -14.85 4.05
N ILE A 63 1.99 -13.64 3.63
CA ILE A 63 1.22 -12.42 3.88
C ILE A 63 0.23 -12.21 2.72
N ALA A 64 -1.06 -12.17 3.04
CA ALA A 64 -2.10 -11.83 2.08
C ALA A 64 -2.02 -10.36 1.67
N GLN A 65 -2.38 -10.05 0.42
CA GLN A 65 -2.25 -8.69 -0.13
C GLN A 65 -3.42 -8.35 -1.04
N MET A 66 -3.80 -7.08 -1.10
CA MET A 66 -4.80 -6.58 -2.06
C MET A 66 -4.59 -5.10 -2.40
N ILE A 67 -5.29 -4.65 -3.43
CA ILE A 67 -5.45 -3.23 -3.78
C ILE A 67 -6.87 -2.79 -3.46
N ILE A 68 -7.01 -1.57 -2.90
CA ILE A 68 -8.30 -0.86 -2.80
C ILE A 68 -8.12 0.51 -3.46
N SER A 69 -8.94 0.81 -4.47
CA SER A 69 -8.89 2.08 -5.20
C SER A 69 -10.28 2.69 -5.41
N THR A 70 -10.38 4.01 -5.36
CA THR A 70 -11.57 4.75 -5.78
C THR A 70 -11.68 4.85 -7.30
N GLU A 71 -10.58 4.59 -8.02
CA GLU A 71 -10.51 4.69 -9.48
C GLU A 71 -11.33 3.60 -10.16
N THR A 72 -12.04 3.99 -11.22
CA THR A 72 -12.88 3.08 -12.02
C THR A 72 -12.19 2.56 -13.28
N ASN A 73 -11.04 3.15 -13.64
CA ASN A 73 -10.30 2.79 -14.85
C ASN A 73 -9.77 1.35 -14.78
N LYS A 74 -9.90 0.63 -15.88
CA LYS A 74 -9.45 -0.78 -16.02
C LYS A 74 -7.93 -0.96 -15.84
N ILE A 75 -7.15 0.11 -15.82
CA ILE A 75 -5.70 0.06 -15.58
C ILE A 75 -5.40 -0.59 -14.23
N VAL A 76 -6.18 -0.25 -13.19
CA VAL A 76 -6.03 -0.79 -11.83
C VAL A 76 -6.17 -2.32 -11.84
N SER A 77 -7.28 -2.83 -12.38
CA SER A 77 -7.53 -4.28 -12.46
C SER A 77 -6.55 -5.00 -13.39
N ALA A 78 -6.13 -4.37 -14.49
CA ALA A 78 -5.12 -4.93 -15.39
C ALA A 78 -3.77 -5.09 -14.68
N ARG A 79 -3.35 -4.09 -13.89
CA ARG A 79 -2.13 -4.16 -13.11
C ARG A 79 -2.23 -5.20 -11.99
N ALA A 80 -3.33 -5.21 -11.22
CA ALA A 80 -3.59 -6.17 -10.14
C ALA A 80 -3.51 -7.62 -10.65
N THR A 81 -4.14 -7.90 -11.79
CA THR A 81 -4.08 -9.20 -12.47
C THR A 81 -2.64 -9.59 -12.81
N LYS A 82 -1.86 -8.65 -13.39
CA LYS A 82 -0.47 -8.90 -13.78
C LYS A 82 0.45 -9.21 -12.60
N ILE A 83 0.23 -8.56 -11.46
CA ILE A 83 1.03 -8.80 -10.24
C ILE A 83 0.46 -9.88 -9.32
N GLY A 84 -0.72 -10.43 -9.66
CA GLY A 84 -1.31 -11.61 -9.02
C GLY A 84 -1.87 -11.37 -7.62
N ILE A 85 -2.49 -10.19 -7.39
CA ILE A 85 -3.21 -9.86 -6.14
C ILE A 85 -4.64 -9.42 -6.41
N PRO A 86 -5.59 -9.64 -5.47
CA PRO A 86 -6.95 -9.14 -5.55
C PRO A 86 -7.02 -7.62 -5.62
N VAL A 87 -8.11 -7.10 -6.20
CA VAL A 87 -8.42 -5.67 -6.24
C VAL A 87 -9.91 -5.42 -6.00
N ILE A 88 -10.20 -4.40 -5.21
CA ILE A 88 -11.52 -3.76 -5.13
C ILE A 88 -11.32 -2.34 -5.64
N GLN A 89 -12.01 -1.97 -6.72
CA GLN A 89 -11.89 -0.64 -7.32
C GLN A 89 -13.26 0.02 -7.53
N GLY A 90 -13.27 1.34 -7.77
CA GLY A 90 -14.49 2.11 -7.95
C GLY A 90 -15.29 2.28 -6.65
N VAL A 91 -14.64 2.18 -5.49
CA VAL A 91 -15.31 2.29 -4.20
C VAL A 91 -15.54 3.76 -3.82
N ALA A 92 -16.70 4.04 -3.24
CA ALA A 92 -16.99 5.37 -2.69
C ALA A 92 -16.24 5.62 -1.36
N SER A 93 -16.06 4.58 -0.57
CA SER A 93 -15.35 4.61 0.72
C SER A 93 -14.37 3.44 0.81
N LYS A 94 -13.07 3.76 0.85
CA LYS A 94 -12.01 2.75 1.03
C LYS A 94 -12.11 2.08 2.41
N LYS A 95 -12.53 2.83 3.43
CA LYS A 95 -12.74 2.28 4.79
C LYS A 95 -13.83 1.21 4.80
N GLU A 96 -15.01 1.51 4.25
CA GLU A 96 -16.12 0.56 4.22
C GLU A 96 -15.75 -0.70 3.44
N ALA A 97 -15.13 -0.55 2.27
CA ALA A 97 -14.64 -1.68 1.48
C ALA A 97 -13.61 -2.54 2.23
N LEU A 98 -12.70 -1.89 2.97
CA LEU A 98 -11.72 -2.58 3.82
C LEU A 98 -12.41 -3.36 4.95
N LEU A 99 -13.33 -2.72 5.67
CA LEU A 99 -14.03 -3.35 6.80
C LEU A 99 -14.83 -4.57 6.34
N GLU A 100 -15.62 -4.43 5.26
CA GLU A 100 -16.39 -5.53 4.68
C GLU A 100 -15.48 -6.71 4.24
N TYR A 101 -14.37 -6.40 3.59
CA TYR A 101 -13.42 -7.43 3.15
C TYR A 101 -12.77 -8.16 4.34
N CYS A 102 -12.33 -7.41 5.36
CA CYS A 102 -11.71 -7.99 6.55
C CYS A 102 -12.71 -8.84 7.36
N ASP A 103 -13.96 -8.38 7.51
CA ASP A 103 -15.02 -9.13 8.19
C ASP A 103 -15.28 -10.46 7.47
N LYS A 104 -15.49 -10.42 6.17
CA LYS A 104 -15.73 -11.61 5.33
C LYS A 104 -14.66 -12.67 5.43
N LEU A 105 -13.39 -12.26 5.58
CA LEU A 105 -12.24 -13.17 5.66
C LEU A 105 -11.76 -13.40 7.11
N SER A 106 -12.43 -12.84 8.10
CA SER A 106 -12.03 -12.88 9.51
C SER A 106 -10.59 -12.35 9.73
N VAL A 107 -10.22 -11.30 9.00
CA VAL A 107 -8.92 -10.65 9.12
C VAL A 107 -8.94 -9.60 10.23
N ASN A 108 -7.97 -9.64 11.13
CA ASN A 108 -7.84 -8.67 12.21
C ASN A 108 -7.22 -7.35 11.69
N LEU A 109 -7.98 -6.26 11.77
CA LEU A 109 -7.52 -4.93 11.37
C LEU A 109 -6.25 -4.47 12.13
N LYS A 110 -6.05 -4.90 13.37
CA LYS A 110 -4.84 -4.60 14.13
C LYS A 110 -3.57 -5.26 13.56
N GLU A 111 -3.74 -6.34 12.79
CA GLU A 111 -2.68 -7.09 12.12
C GLU A 111 -2.61 -6.73 10.62
N THR A 112 -3.33 -5.69 10.23
CA THR A 112 -3.38 -5.19 8.84
C THR A 112 -2.48 -3.97 8.69
N LEU A 113 -1.67 -3.98 7.62
CA LEU A 113 -0.91 -2.85 7.13
C LEU A 113 -1.66 -2.22 5.94
N TYR A 114 -1.82 -0.91 5.95
CA TYR A 114 -2.40 -0.14 4.84
C TYR A 114 -1.39 0.90 4.35
N ILE A 115 -1.11 0.92 3.05
CA ILE A 115 -0.33 1.99 2.42
C ILE A 115 -1.26 2.89 1.63
N GLY A 116 -1.32 4.15 2.03
CA GLY A 116 -2.07 5.21 1.36
C GLY A 116 -1.25 6.49 1.24
N ASN A 117 -1.67 7.41 0.38
CA ASN A 117 -0.94 8.64 0.11
C ASN A 117 -1.78 9.91 0.25
N ASP A 118 -3.11 9.84 0.16
CA ASP A 118 -3.97 11.02 0.11
C ASP A 118 -5.19 10.90 1.05
N VAL A 119 -5.95 11.98 1.19
CA VAL A 119 -7.04 12.13 2.17
C VAL A 119 -8.16 11.10 2.01
N ASN A 120 -8.34 10.52 0.82
CA ASN A 120 -9.29 9.44 0.58
C ASN A 120 -8.87 8.10 1.21
N ASP A 121 -7.60 7.99 1.68
CA ASP A 121 -7.07 6.85 2.44
C ASP A 121 -7.21 7.05 3.95
N LEU A 122 -7.39 8.29 4.42
CA LEU A 122 -7.28 8.66 5.84
C LEU A 122 -8.11 7.74 6.74
N GLU A 123 -9.39 7.59 6.43
CA GLU A 123 -10.32 6.80 7.22
C GLU A 123 -9.97 5.30 7.26
N ALA A 124 -9.50 4.75 6.14
CA ALA A 124 -9.05 3.36 6.07
C ALA A 124 -7.75 3.16 6.86
N MET A 125 -6.82 4.10 6.76
CA MET A 125 -5.54 4.07 7.48
C MET A 125 -5.72 4.20 9.00
N LEU A 126 -6.69 4.99 9.46
CA LEU A 126 -7.04 5.10 10.88
C LEU A 126 -7.69 3.81 11.45
N ALA A 127 -8.30 2.99 10.60
CA ALA A 127 -8.94 1.75 11.02
C ALA A 127 -7.96 0.58 11.23
N VAL A 128 -6.76 0.64 10.66
CA VAL A 128 -5.78 -0.46 10.70
C VAL A 128 -4.74 -0.30 11.80
N GLY A 129 -4.09 -1.41 12.15
CA GLY A 129 -3.01 -1.41 13.13
C GLY A 129 -1.72 -0.77 12.62
N PHE A 130 -1.45 -0.80 11.31
CA PHE A 130 -0.19 -0.31 10.76
C PHE A 130 -0.37 0.55 9.49
N PRO A 131 -0.73 1.84 9.65
CA PRO A 131 -0.77 2.78 8.54
C PRO A 131 0.65 3.17 8.09
N VAL A 132 0.86 3.16 6.77
CA VAL A 132 2.13 3.45 6.09
C VAL A 132 1.87 4.43 4.95
N CYS A 133 2.84 5.24 4.59
CA CYS A 133 2.72 6.10 3.43
C CYS A 133 4.08 6.33 2.72
N PRO A 134 4.08 6.69 1.43
CA PRO A 134 5.28 7.13 0.74
C PRO A 134 5.72 8.54 1.19
N LYS A 135 6.94 8.90 0.81
CA LYS A 135 7.59 10.18 1.20
C LYS A 135 6.81 11.40 0.76
N ASP A 136 6.13 11.36 -0.35
CA ASP A 136 5.36 12.45 -0.97
C ASP A 136 3.86 12.42 -0.62
N ALA A 137 3.43 11.53 0.27
CA ALA A 137 2.06 11.51 0.76
C ALA A 137 1.62 12.88 1.33
N TYR A 138 0.32 13.12 1.31
CA TYR A 138 -0.26 14.35 1.83
C TYR A 138 0.05 14.55 3.33
N PRO A 139 0.23 15.81 3.80
CA PRO A 139 0.67 16.06 5.19
C PRO A 139 -0.19 15.40 6.28
N GLU A 140 -1.52 15.34 6.08
CA GLU A 140 -2.45 14.69 7.00
C GLU A 140 -2.19 13.19 7.12
N ILE A 141 -1.87 12.54 6.02
CA ILE A 141 -1.55 11.10 5.97
C ILE A 141 -0.23 10.83 6.70
N LYS A 142 0.78 11.68 6.48
CA LYS A 142 2.07 11.56 7.19
C LYS A 142 1.94 11.67 8.70
N LYS A 143 0.99 12.48 9.20
CA LYS A 143 0.75 12.65 10.65
C LYS A 143 0.26 11.39 11.34
N ILE A 144 -0.49 10.54 10.63
CA ILE A 144 -1.06 9.31 11.18
C ILE A 144 -0.26 8.06 10.83
N ALA A 145 0.65 8.16 9.84
CA ALA A 145 1.47 7.04 9.42
C ALA A 145 2.46 6.62 10.51
N ARG A 146 2.54 5.31 10.77
CA ARG A 146 3.57 4.72 11.65
C ARG A 146 4.92 4.59 10.97
N LEU A 147 4.90 4.49 9.64
CA LEU A 147 6.10 4.45 8.81
C LEU A 147 5.91 5.32 7.58
N VAL A 148 6.81 6.26 7.36
CA VAL A 148 6.96 6.98 6.10
C VAL A 148 8.09 6.33 5.31
N ILE A 149 7.75 5.66 4.22
CA ILE A 149 8.73 5.02 3.32
C ILE A 149 9.51 6.12 2.58
N PRO A 150 10.86 6.06 2.54
CA PRO A 150 11.69 7.17 2.05
C PRO A 150 11.79 7.28 0.53
N VAL A 151 10.86 6.66 -0.21
CA VAL A 151 10.73 6.78 -1.68
C VAL A 151 9.40 7.45 -2.04
N LEU A 152 9.34 8.01 -3.25
CA LEU A 152 8.12 8.62 -3.78
C LEU A 152 7.12 7.53 -4.21
N GLY A 153 5.84 7.88 -4.31
CA GLY A 153 4.83 7.03 -4.92
C GLY A 153 5.28 6.57 -6.31
N GLY A 154 5.06 5.30 -6.64
CA GLY A 154 5.49 4.70 -7.89
C GLY A 154 6.99 4.42 -8.03
N ASP A 155 7.83 4.84 -7.10
CA ASP A 155 9.28 4.62 -7.13
C ASP A 155 9.74 3.37 -6.37
N GLY A 156 8.87 2.35 -6.28
CA GLY A 156 9.22 1.11 -5.61
C GLY A 156 8.84 1.11 -4.13
N VAL A 157 7.69 1.64 -3.78
CA VAL A 157 7.17 1.73 -2.40
C VAL A 157 7.09 0.34 -1.75
N ILE A 158 6.54 -0.65 -2.47
CA ILE A 158 6.42 -2.02 -1.95
C ILE A 158 7.80 -2.71 -1.92
N ARG A 159 8.68 -2.35 -2.84
CA ARG A 159 10.06 -2.85 -2.84
C ARG A 159 10.82 -2.38 -1.61
N GLU A 160 10.64 -1.12 -1.22
CA GLU A 160 11.25 -0.57 -0.01
C GLU A 160 10.61 -1.16 1.25
N LEU A 161 9.27 -1.33 1.28
CA LEU A 161 8.60 -2.05 2.38
C LEU A 161 9.18 -3.46 2.57
N LEU A 162 9.38 -4.21 1.50
CA LEU A 162 9.98 -5.55 1.58
C LEU A 162 11.37 -5.51 2.23
N TYR A 163 12.19 -4.50 1.93
CA TYR A 163 13.49 -4.33 2.58
C TYR A 163 13.36 -4.25 4.11
N TYR A 164 12.38 -3.47 4.63
CA TYR A 164 12.11 -3.41 6.07
C TYR A 164 11.62 -4.75 6.65
N LEU A 165 10.83 -5.52 5.90
CA LEU A 165 10.38 -6.84 6.33
C LEU A 165 11.53 -7.85 6.38
N GLU A 166 12.45 -7.83 5.42
CA GLU A 166 13.59 -8.75 5.36
C GLU A 166 14.69 -8.42 6.39
N LEU A 167 14.86 -7.16 6.79
CA LEU A 167 15.69 -6.79 7.93
C LEU A 167 15.21 -7.44 9.24
N LYS A 168 13.92 -7.80 9.32
CA LYS A 168 13.30 -8.51 10.44
C LYS A 168 13.83 -9.94 10.61
N SER A 169 14.29 -10.56 9.53
CA SER A 169 14.62 -12.00 9.47
C SER A 169 16.10 -12.30 9.79
N LYS A 170 16.89 -11.28 10.05
CA LYS A 170 18.30 -11.39 10.48
C LYS A 170 18.47 -11.02 11.93
#